data_283e586dcda134dfe28a6089bb950c27
#
_entry.id   283e586dcda134dfe28a6089bb950c27
#
_cell.length_a   1.000
_cell.length_b   1.000
_cell.length_c   1.000
_cell.angle_alpha   90.00
_cell.angle_beta   90.00
_cell.angle_gamma   90.00
#
_symmetry.space_group_name_H-M   'P 1'
#
loop_
_entity.id
_entity.type
_entity.pdbx_description
1 polymer ?
#
loop_
_entity_poly.entity_id
_entity_poly.type
_entity_poly.pdbx_seq_one_letter_code
_entity_poly.pdbx_strand_id
1 'polypeptide(L)'
;MPSPRALVRSSGARRALLGLASALLGTLGGGAARAQGRYESALLGGRSALLGGTGVVLGVDGAAPFLNPATIVRIEDRNIAFSSAFFRYAHRTLQRWHQPGPVDPGLYGDLRLDRTSVSDHGLDSLPNATCYFFNWKSGARGADSTRVPVGRQVVAACLGKTEENEFGFDALRFSGESASRRVSQAQTLRYAWGRFSAGPSWSYSATSRLAVGASLSLVRTRYTSSLGVASVVEDTSAGSASSATYQAALSGDSWDLLAHLGVTYRLNRVFSAGISLRTPSVHAVDSLDASYVDTRADGTAAARYWAGEGEFVAPSPARVAVGASAEWSRLRLELDGFFYMGQREFARITADREEIAIAGGAVTSRARGRLDIVEAAAPIVNVGLGAEVFLTRDLSLVGGVASDFNALSSLRGPMSAESKLFFERMSGAHASLGLVSYTRYGDLVFGARLDYAAGQMAAVNAFASPVRLDPIDCSEIGATLVLAGRISLRTVEDVAREIGDAVEGSAAAPPERTRPREPMRAPARED
;
A
#
# COMPACT_ATOMS: atom_id res chain seq x y z
N MET A 1 37.41 32.69 -18.74
CA MET A 1 36.87 31.31 -18.96
C MET A 1 37.80 30.31 -18.30
N PRO A 2 37.48 29.63 -17.21
CA PRO A 2 38.28 28.56 -16.64
C PRO A 2 37.90 27.23 -17.28
N SER A 3 38.90 26.39 -17.56
CA SER A 3 38.84 25.14 -18.31
C SER A 3 38.07 24.04 -17.57
N PRO A 4 37.40 23.10 -18.29
CA PRO A 4 36.58 22.05 -17.71
C PRO A 4 37.37 20.75 -17.41
N ARG A 5 38.49 20.81 -16.67
CA ARG A 5 39.31 19.60 -16.38
C ARG A 5 39.56 19.35 -14.89
N ALA A 6 38.50 19.43 -14.06
CA ALA A 6 38.60 19.07 -12.62
C ALA A 6 37.37 18.32 -12.11
N LEU A 7 36.79 17.41 -12.90
CA LEU A 7 35.77 16.48 -12.45
C LEU A 7 36.18 15.06 -12.86
N VAL A 8 36.30 14.21 -11.86
CA VAL A 8 36.57 12.75 -11.90
C VAL A 8 37.98 12.36 -11.50
N ARG A 9 38.22 12.38 -10.21
CA ARG A 9 39.10 11.41 -9.53
C ARG A 9 38.68 11.27 -8.06
N SER A 10 37.59 10.56 -7.80
CA SER A 10 37.36 9.96 -6.47
C SER A 10 37.09 8.46 -6.68
N SER A 11 38.15 7.67 -6.76
CA SER A 11 38.07 6.20 -6.76
C SER A 11 37.35 5.63 -5.51
N GLY A 12 37.25 6.42 -4.46
CA GLY A 12 36.52 6.08 -3.23
C GLY A 12 35.00 6.04 -3.40
N ALA A 13 34.42 6.98 -4.14
CA ALA A 13 32.95 7.00 -4.34
C ALA A 13 32.45 5.85 -5.22
N ARG A 14 33.25 5.45 -6.23
CA ARG A 14 32.92 4.26 -7.04
C ARG A 14 33.02 2.96 -6.25
N ARG A 15 34.02 2.83 -5.36
CA ARG A 15 34.14 1.64 -4.50
C ARG A 15 33.03 1.58 -3.43
N ALA A 16 32.62 2.72 -2.89
CA ALA A 16 31.48 2.80 -1.95
C ALA A 16 30.15 2.45 -2.63
N LEU A 17 29.91 2.92 -3.86
CA LEU A 17 28.70 2.58 -4.64
C LEU A 17 28.66 1.09 -5.04
N LEU A 18 29.80 0.53 -5.46
CA LEU A 18 29.91 -0.90 -5.75
C LEU A 18 29.76 -1.76 -4.48
N GLY A 19 30.31 -1.32 -3.35
CA GLY A 19 30.13 -1.98 -2.05
C GLY A 19 28.68 -1.98 -1.57
N LEU A 20 27.96 -0.85 -1.74
CA LEU A 20 26.53 -0.74 -1.43
C LEU A 20 25.67 -1.61 -2.37
N ALA A 21 25.95 -1.60 -3.66
CA ALA A 21 25.24 -2.45 -4.63
C ALA A 21 25.48 -3.95 -4.35
N SER A 22 26.71 -4.33 -3.98
CA SER A 22 27.02 -5.71 -3.60
C SER A 22 26.40 -6.12 -2.28
N ALA A 23 26.31 -5.22 -1.30
CA ALA A 23 25.61 -5.46 -0.04
C ALA A 23 24.08 -5.61 -0.25
N LEU A 24 23.48 -4.78 -1.11
CA LEU A 24 22.06 -4.90 -1.51
C LEU A 24 21.79 -6.21 -2.27
N LEU A 25 22.64 -6.60 -3.19
CA LEU A 25 22.53 -7.87 -3.90
C LEU A 25 22.79 -9.07 -2.97
N GLY A 26 23.67 -8.94 -1.98
CA GLY A 26 23.94 -9.96 -0.96
C GLY A 26 22.76 -10.18 0.00
N THR A 27 21.99 -9.16 0.31
CA THR A 27 20.75 -9.27 1.11
C THR A 27 19.60 -9.92 0.34
N LEU A 28 19.59 -9.84 -0.98
CA LEU A 28 18.62 -10.53 -1.85
C LEU A 28 18.90 -12.04 -1.98
N GLY A 29 20.13 -12.50 -1.66
CA GLY A 29 20.54 -13.92 -1.70
C GLY A 29 20.53 -14.65 -0.36
N GLY A 30 20.26 -13.99 0.73
CA GLY A 30 20.32 -14.55 2.09
C GLY A 30 18.98 -15.09 2.57
N GLY A 31 18.90 -16.41 2.71
CA GLY A 31 18.02 -17.23 3.53
C GLY A 31 16.57 -16.81 3.71
N ALA A 32 15.64 -17.71 3.39
CA ALA A 32 14.20 -17.60 3.57
C ALA A 32 13.80 -16.68 4.74
N ALA A 33 13.61 -15.39 4.49
CA ALA A 33 12.98 -14.47 5.41
C ALA A 33 11.53 -14.94 5.59
N ARG A 34 11.26 -15.48 6.75
CA ARG A 34 9.96 -16.04 7.12
C ARG A 34 9.15 -14.92 7.72
N ALA A 35 8.26 -14.31 6.91
CA ALA A 35 7.47 -13.36 7.62
C ALA A 35 6.37 -12.69 6.79
N GLN A 36 5.30 -12.23 7.38
CA GLN A 36 4.14 -11.64 6.73
C GLN A 36 3.69 -10.34 7.39
N GLY A 37 2.92 -9.58 6.65
CA GLY A 37 2.50 -8.22 6.74
C GLY A 37 3.37 -7.45 5.76
N ARG A 38 2.91 -7.27 4.53
CA ARG A 38 3.57 -6.40 3.55
C ARG A 38 3.23 -4.97 3.90
N TYR A 39 4.10 -4.33 4.66
CA TYR A 39 3.87 -2.98 5.18
C TYR A 39 4.13 -1.87 4.17
N GLU A 40 4.79 -2.18 3.05
CA GLU A 40 5.10 -1.23 1.97
C GLU A 40 4.23 -1.48 0.70
N SER A 41 3.15 -2.26 0.85
CA SER A 41 2.26 -2.58 -0.27
C SER A 41 1.49 -1.37 -0.78
N ALA A 42 1.06 -0.47 0.10
CA ALA A 42 0.33 0.73 -0.27
C ALA A 42 1.25 1.80 -0.89
N LEU A 43 0.73 2.47 -1.92
CA LEU A 43 1.39 3.59 -2.58
C LEU A 43 1.10 4.89 -1.84
N LEU A 44 1.93 5.24 -0.85
CA LEU A 44 1.81 6.49 -0.11
C LEU A 44 2.53 7.62 -0.85
N GLY A 45 1.80 8.70 -1.09
CA GLY A 45 2.32 9.86 -1.82
C GLY A 45 2.54 9.55 -3.31
N GLY A 46 2.83 10.56 -4.08
CA GLY A 46 3.10 10.38 -5.51
C GLY A 46 4.59 10.23 -5.79
N ARG A 47 5.33 11.28 -5.45
CA ARG A 47 6.78 11.30 -5.65
C ARG A 47 7.49 10.25 -4.80
N SER A 48 7.15 10.14 -3.51
CA SER A 48 7.73 9.14 -2.60
C SER A 48 7.45 7.72 -3.08
N ALA A 49 6.24 7.42 -3.55
CA ALA A 49 5.88 6.12 -4.10
C ALA A 49 6.74 5.73 -5.33
N LEU A 50 7.03 6.70 -6.22
CA LEU A 50 7.88 6.48 -7.39
C LEU A 50 9.38 6.53 -7.07
N LEU A 51 9.76 6.97 -5.88
CA LEU A 51 11.13 6.90 -5.36
C LEU A 51 11.39 5.63 -4.52
N GLY A 52 10.64 4.55 -4.76
CA GLY A 52 10.80 3.30 -4.01
C GLY A 52 10.30 3.42 -2.56
N GLY A 53 9.27 4.22 -2.29
CA GLY A 53 8.75 4.41 -0.94
C GLY A 53 9.63 5.27 -0.02
N THR A 54 10.70 5.89 -0.54
CA THR A 54 11.58 6.77 0.25
C THR A 54 10.91 8.09 0.60
N GLY A 55 11.39 8.76 1.63
CA GLY A 55 10.85 10.04 2.10
C GLY A 55 11.13 10.34 3.56
N VAL A 56 12.01 9.55 4.19
CA VAL A 56 12.43 9.78 5.59
C VAL A 56 13.24 11.08 5.71
N VAL A 57 13.90 11.50 4.63
CA VAL A 57 14.73 12.73 4.60
C VAL A 57 14.18 13.77 3.64
N LEU A 58 13.77 13.37 2.44
CA LEU A 58 13.36 14.27 1.35
C LEU A 58 11.84 14.29 1.08
N GLY A 59 11.04 13.67 1.94
CA GLY A 59 9.59 13.64 1.79
C GLY A 59 8.99 15.05 1.75
N VAL A 60 8.27 15.39 0.67
CA VAL A 60 7.62 16.70 0.48
C VAL A 60 6.22 16.58 -0.13
N ASP A 61 5.68 15.37 -0.16
CA ASP A 61 4.35 15.04 -0.71
C ASP A 61 3.40 14.53 0.38
N GLY A 62 2.27 13.94 -0.02
CA GLY A 62 1.27 13.39 0.89
C GLY A 62 1.77 12.22 1.75
N ALA A 63 2.93 11.63 1.45
CA ALA A 63 3.53 10.58 2.28
C ALA A 63 4.31 11.12 3.48
N ALA A 64 4.76 12.38 3.43
CA ALA A 64 5.64 12.97 4.44
C ALA A 64 5.15 12.78 5.90
N PRO A 65 3.87 13.00 6.25
CA PRO A 65 3.36 12.79 7.61
C PRO A 65 3.44 11.34 8.11
N PHE A 66 3.42 10.38 7.19
CA PHE A 66 3.41 8.94 7.47
C PHE A 66 4.81 8.32 7.43
N LEU A 67 5.77 8.94 6.71
CA LEU A 67 7.16 8.49 6.63
C LEU A 67 8.03 9.16 7.69
N ASN A 68 8.05 10.49 7.71
CA ASN A 68 8.74 11.30 8.72
C ASN A 68 8.09 12.69 8.84
N PRO A 69 7.33 12.99 9.90
CA PRO A 69 6.64 14.27 10.03
C PRO A 69 7.58 15.49 10.08
N ALA A 70 8.88 15.32 10.40
CA ALA A 70 9.83 16.43 10.36
C ALA A 70 10.07 17.00 8.97
N THR A 71 9.82 16.22 7.90
CA THR A 71 10.03 16.67 6.52
C THR A 71 8.99 17.67 6.04
N ILE A 72 7.79 17.71 6.68
CA ILE A 72 6.68 18.62 6.35
C ILE A 72 7.12 20.09 6.36
N VAL A 73 8.08 20.46 7.22
CA VAL A 73 8.61 21.81 7.32
C VAL A 73 9.22 22.33 6.00
N ARG A 74 9.57 21.44 5.07
CA ARG A 74 10.09 21.80 3.74
C ARG A 74 8.99 22.25 2.76
N ILE A 75 7.72 22.02 3.10
CA ILE A 75 6.58 22.39 2.27
C ILE A 75 6.32 23.89 2.44
N GLU A 76 6.49 24.69 1.38
CA GLU A 76 6.60 26.14 1.48
C GLU A 76 5.29 26.88 1.63
N ASP A 77 4.24 26.50 0.93
CA ASP A 77 2.97 27.22 0.89
C ASP A 77 1.82 26.42 1.50
N ARG A 78 0.67 27.09 1.62
CA ARG A 78 -0.60 26.40 1.82
C ARG A 78 -0.87 25.57 0.58
N ASN A 79 -0.95 24.25 0.72
CA ASN A 79 -1.22 23.40 -0.43
C ASN A 79 -2.01 22.15 -0.05
N ILE A 80 -2.64 21.58 -1.05
CA ILE A 80 -3.27 20.28 -0.99
C ILE A 80 -2.42 19.32 -1.82
N ALA A 81 -1.98 18.24 -1.20
CA ALA A 81 -1.35 17.13 -1.90
C ALA A 81 -2.33 15.96 -2.00
N PHE A 82 -2.36 15.31 -3.14
CA PHE A 82 -3.13 14.09 -3.38
C PHE A 82 -2.28 13.07 -4.12
N SER A 83 -2.58 11.80 -3.93
CA SER A 83 -1.99 10.70 -4.70
C SER A 83 -3.02 9.60 -4.90
N SER A 84 -3.02 8.98 -6.07
CA SER A 84 -3.90 7.88 -6.42
C SER A 84 -3.15 6.83 -7.24
N ALA A 85 -3.38 5.57 -6.92
CA ALA A 85 -3.09 4.42 -7.78
C ALA A 85 -4.34 4.21 -8.66
N PHE A 86 -4.46 4.96 -9.75
CA PHE A 86 -5.72 4.98 -10.51
C PHE A 86 -5.98 3.73 -11.34
N PHE A 87 -4.95 2.92 -11.60
CA PHE A 87 -5.09 1.62 -12.28
C PHE A 87 -4.12 0.62 -11.67
N ARG A 88 -4.63 -0.55 -11.34
CA ARG A 88 -3.85 -1.68 -10.85
C ARG A 88 -4.15 -2.92 -11.67
N TYR A 89 -3.11 -3.64 -12.03
CA TYR A 89 -3.15 -4.97 -12.61
C TYR A 89 -2.32 -5.91 -11.77
N ALA A 90 -2.86 -7.08 -11.45
CA ALA A 90 -2.14 -8.14 -10.74
C ALA A 90 -2.38 -9.47 -11.47
N HIS A 91 -1.30 -10.20 -11.69
CA HIS A 91 -1.32 -11.55 -12.25
C HIS A 91 -0.70 -12.51 -11.26
N ARG A 92 -1.50 -13.48 -10.78
CA ARG A 92 -1.08 -14.49 -9.84
C ARG A 92 -1.03 -15.86 -10.44
N THR A 93 -0.01 -16.62 -10.05
CA THR A 93 0.12 -18.03 -10.38
C THR A 93 0.02 -18.83 -9.09
N LEU A 94 -0.95 -19.74 -9.04
CA LEU A 94 -1.21 -20.64 -7.94
C LEU A 94 -0.75 -22.03 -8.33
N GLN A 95 0.08 -22.67 -7.48
CA GLN A 95 0.56 -24.02 -7.75
C GLN A 95 -0.23 -25.01 -6.90
N ARG A 96 -0.80 -26.03 -7.55
CA ARG A 96 -1.46 -27.16 -6.89
C ARG A 96 -2.63 -26.80 -5.96
N TRP A 97 -3.33 -25.69 -6.23
CA TRP A 97 -4.44 -25.22 -5.40
C TRP A 97 -5.58 -26.26 -5.26
N HIS A 98 -5.70 -27.17 -6.20
CA HIS A 98 -6.73 -28.21 -6.31
C HIS A 98 -6.31 -29.54 -5.66
N GLN A 99 -5.16 -29.64 -5.01
CA GLN A 99 -4.69 -30.85 -4.33
C GLN A 99 -5.03 -30.81 -2.83
N PRO A 100 -6.26 -31.06 -2.43
CA PRO A 100 -6.65 -31.04 -1.03
C PRO A 100 -6.25 -32.36 -0.35
N GLY A 101 -5.10 -32.43 0.30
CA GLY A 101 -4.74 -33.49 1.23
C GLY A 101 -4.43 -34.88 0.61
N PRO A 102 -4.23 -35.90 1.44
CA PRO A 102 -3.84 -37.22 1.03
C PRO A 102 -5.01 -38.04 0.48
N VAL A 103 -5.61 -37.59 -0.60
CA VAL A 103 -6.46 -38.42 -1.44
C VAL A 103 -5.51 -39.14 -2.38
N ASP A 104 -5.68 -40.45 -2.48
CA ASP A 104 -4.93 -41.43 -3.28
C ASP A 104 -3.91 -40.83 -4.27
N PRO A 105 -2.59 -41.00 -4.06
CA PRO A 105 -1.57 -40.45 -4.94
C PRO A 105 -1.76 -40.79 -6.42
N GLY A 106 -2.45 -41.86 -6.74
CA GLY A 106 -2.79 -42.29 -8.10
C GLY A 106 -3.76 -41.35 -8.80
N LEU A 107 -4.62 -40.64 -8.04
CA LEU A 107 -5.61 -39.71 -8.60
C LEU A 107 -5.00 -38.42 -9.15
N TYR A 108 -3.84 -38.03 -8.66
CA TYR A 108 -3.18 -36.74 -8.98
C TYR A 108 -1.81 -36.91 -9.65
N GLY A 109 -1.44 -38.17 -10.04
CA GLY A 109 -0.12 -38.45 -10.60
C GLY A 109 0.27 -37.56 -11.78
N ASP A 110 -0.67 -37.34 -12.68
CA ASP A 110 -0.44 -36.52 -13.91
C ASP A 110 -0.76 -35.03 -13.73
N LEU A 111 -1.44 -34.66 -12.66
CA LEU A 111 -1.91 -33.27 -12.40
C LEU A 111 -0.89 -32.42 -11.61
N ARG A 112 0.27 -32.97 -11.29
CA ARG A 112 1.32 -32.31 -10.48
C ARG A 112 1.90 -31.04 -11.08
N LEU A 113 1.63 -30.77 -12.34
CA LEU A 113 2.23 -29.66 -13.08
C LEU A 113 1.26 -28.53 -13.40
N ASP A 114 -0.01 -28.65 -13.00
CA ASP A 114 -0.98 -27.63 -13.36
C ASP A 114 -0.80 -26.35 -12.54
N ARG A 115 -0.41 -25.30 -13.24
CA ARG A 115 -0.32 -23.94 -12.73
C ARG A 115 -1.55 -23.18 -13.16
N THR A 116 -2.35 -22.75 -12.21
CA THR A 116 -3.49 -21.91 -12.48
C THR A 116 -3.10 -20.45 -12.31
N SER A 117 -3.41 -19.63 -13.31
CA SER A 117 -3.18 -18.20 -13.28
C SER A 117 -4.50 -17.46 -13.10
N VAL A 118 -4.48 -16.46 -12.25
CA VAL A 118 -5.59 -15.55 -12.02
C VAL A 118 -5.10 -14.13 -12.25
N SER A 119 -5.83 -13.38 -13.06
CA SER A 119 -5.54 -11.96 -13.27
C SER A 119 -6.66 -11.14 -12.66
N ASP A 120 -6.27 -10.14 -11.92
CA ASP A 120 -7.16 -9.14 -11.36
C ASP A 120 -6.76 -7.75 -11.87
N HIS A 121 -7.75 -6.90 -12.12
CA HIS A 121 -7.53 -5.52 -12.52
C HIS A 121 -8.60 -4.63 -11.89
N GLY A 122 -8.19 -3.48 -11.44
CA GLY A 122 -9.07 -2.52 -10.78
C GLY A 122 -8.74 -1.09 -11.14
N LEU A 123 -9.76 -0.26 -11.07
CA LEU A 123 -9.64 1.20 -11.06
C LEU A 123 -9.88 1.65 -9.62
N ASP A 124 -8.86 2.23 -9.01
CA ASP A 124 -8.99 2.79 -7.67
C ASP A 124 -9.55 4.22 -7.79
N SER A 125 -10.76 4.42 -7.29
CA SER A 125 -11.46 5.72 -7.40
C SER A 125 -11.12 6.67 -6.26
N LEU A 126 -10.49 6.18 -5.19
CA LEU A 126 -10.16 6.97 -4.02
C LEU A 126 -8.66 7.31 -3.98
N PRO A 127 -8.28 8.53 -3.60
CA PRO A 127 -6.89 8.88 -3.36
C PRO A 127 -6.27 7.98 -2.28
N ASN A 128 -5.06 7.47 -2.53
CA ASN A 128 -4.29 6.71 -1.54
C ASN A 128 -3.80 7.60 -0.40
N ALA A 129 -3.53 8.88 -0.68
CA ALA A 129 -3.25 9.87 0.34
C ALA A 129 -3.75 11.25 -0.08
N THR A 130 -4.29 11.98 0.87
CA THR A 130 -4.67 13.38 0.72
C THR A 130 -4.22 14.13 1.96
N CYS A 131 -3.50 15.23 1.76
CA CYS A 131 -3.00 16.07 2.83
C CYS A 131 -3.27 17.54 2.53
N TYR A 132 -3.74 18.26 3.53
CA TYR A 132 -3.78 19.71 3.55
C TYR A 132 -2.65 20.23 4.43
N PHE A 133 -1.76 21.07 3.86
CA PHE A 133 -0.64 21.67 4.56
C PHE A 133 -0.89 23.15 4.81
N PHE A 134 -0.62 23.58 6.02
CA PHE A 134 -0.80 24.94 6.47
C PHE A 134 0.48 25.47 7.12
N ASN A 135 1.04 26.53 6.55
CA ASN A 135 2.21 27.20 7.10
C ASN A 135 1.79 28.13 8.25
N TRP A 136 1.91 27.66 9.50
CA TRP A 136 1.52 28.42 10.69
C TRP A 136 2.47 29.58 10.96
N LYS A 137 3.78 29.35 10.81
CA LYS A 137 4.83 30.34 11.00
C LYS A 137 5.85 30.23 9.89
N SER A 138 6.08 31.32 9.15
CA SER A 138 7.03 31.31 8.03
C SER A 138 8.49 31.20 8.45
N GLY A 139 8.82 31.56 9.70
CA GLY A 139 10.20 31.55 10.20
C GLY A 139 11.02 32.73 9.67
N ALA A 140 12.23 32.90 10.19
CA ALA A 140 13.19 33.89 9.73
C ALA A 140 14.02 33.35 8.56
N ARG A 141 13.98 33.96 7.39
CA ARG A 141 14.87 33.62 6.26
C ARG A 141 16.30 34.02 6.59
N GLY A 142 17.21 33.06 6.64
CA GLY A 142 18.65 33.32 6.68
C GLY A 142 19.17 33.84 5.33
N ALA A 143 20.40 34.30 5.28
CA ALA A 143 21.06 34.78 4.06
C ALA A 143 21.20 33.72 2.96
N ASP A 144 21.04 32.45 3.29
CA ASP A 144 21.10 31.32 2.36
C ASP A 144 19.67 30.85 2.01
N SER A 145 19.16 31.25 0.84
CA SER A 145 17.81 30.95 0.35
C SER A 145 17.52 29.44 0.16
N THR A 146 18.56 28.62 0.19
CA THR A 146 18.45 27.15 0.05
C THR A 146 18.13 26.44 1.36
N ARG A 147 18.05 27.16 2.48
CA ARG A 147 17.82 26.60 3.82
C ARG A 147 16.39 26.80 4.28
N VAL A 148 15.89 25.81 5.03
CA VAL A 148 14.61 25.95 5.72
C VAL A 148 14.70 27.12 6.72
N PRO A 149 13.75 28.08 6.70
CA PRO A 149 13.77 29.20 7.65
C PRO A 149 13.72 28.71 9.09
N VAL A 150 14.55 29.31 9.96
CA VAL A 150 14.58 28.98 11.40
C VAL A 150 13.27 29.44 12.07
N GLY A 151 12.72 28.60 12.93
CA GLY A 151 11.47 28.89 13.61
C GLY A 151 10.21 28.67 12.77
N ARG A 152 10.36 28.13 11.54
CA ARG A 152 9.22 27.77 10.68
C ARG A 152 8.41 26.66 11.32
N GLN A 153 7.08 26.78 11.22
CA GLN A 153 6.12 25.78 11.68
C GLN A 153 5.10 25.47 10.60
N VAL A 154 4.93 24.20 10.31
CA VAL A 154 3.93 23.71 9.36
C VAL A 154 3.04 22.70 10.06
N VAL A 155 1.74 22.84 9.88
CA VAL A 155 0.72 21.88 10.34
C VAL A 155 0.12 21.23 9.12
N ALA A 156 -0.21 19.95 9.23
CA ALA A 156 -0.93 19.23 8.19
C ALA A 156 -2.11 18.47 8.79
N ALA A 157 -3.16 18.29 7.99
CA ALA A 157 -4.23 17.34 8.23
C ALA A 157 -4.23 16.34 7.09
N CYS A 158 -4.06 15.08 7.40
CA CYS A 158 -3.82 14.04 6.41
C CYS A 158 -4.75 12.85 6.58
N LEU A 159 -5.08 12.25 5.45
CA LEU A 159 -5.71 10.93 5.32
C LEU A 159 -4.89 10.11 4.36
N GLY A 160 -4.54 8.86 4.72
CA GLY A 160 -3.78 7.97 3.86
C GLY A 160 -4.07 6.50 4.08
N LYS A 161 -4.06 5.74 2.99
CA LYS A 161 -4.09 4.28 3.00
C LYS A 161 -2.65 3.79 3.22
N THR A 162 -2.34 3.34 4.43
CA THR A 162 -0.96 2.97 4.83
C THR A 162 -0.62 1.51 4.54
N GLU A 163 -1.61 0.65 4.42
CA GLU A 163 -1.46 -0.75 4.02
C GLU A 163 -2.67 -1.15 3.16
N GLU A 164 -2.42 -1.96 2.15
CA GLU A 164 -3.45 -2.53 1.31
C GLU A 164 -2.99 -3.88 0.79
N ASN A 165 -3.85 -4.87 0.96
CA ASN A 165 -3.71 -6.16 0.31
C ASN A 165 -5.11 -6.69 -0.02
N GLU A 166 -5.43 -6.75 -1.29
CA GLU A 166 -6.70 -7.26 -1.78
C GLU A 166 -6.44 -8.30 -2.84
N PHE A 167 -7.19 -9.39 -2.74
CA PHE A 167 -7.15 -10.46 -3.71
C PHE A 167 -8.47 -11.21 -3.78
N GLY A 168 -8.87 -11.56 -4.98
CA GLY A 168 -10.05 -12.37 -5.18
C GLY A 168 -10.07 -13.11 -6.50
N PHE A 169 -10.83 -14.17 -6.54
CA PHE A 169 -11.28 -14.84 -7.75
C PHE A 169 -12.68 -15.40 -7.54
N ASP A 170 -13.51 -15.28 -8.57
CA ASP A 170 -14.92 -15.65 -8.46
C ASP A 170 -15.16 -17.16 -8.62
N ALA A 171 -14.33 -17.86 -9.39
CA ALA A 171 -14.37 -19.31 -9.48
C ALA A 171 -13.10 -19.86 -10.13
N LEU A 172 -12.25 -20.50 -9.35
CA LEU A 172 -11.30 -21.47 -9.89
C LEU A 172 -11.99 -22.81 -10.00
N ARG A 173 -11.93 -23.42 -11.18
CA ARG A 173 -12.54 -24.74 -11.43
C ARG A 173 -11.45 -25.74 -11.79
N PHE A 174 -11.58 -26.91 -11.23
CA PHE A 174 -10.74 -28.05 -11.52
C PHE A 174 -11.60 -29.26 -11.82
N SER A 175 -11.23 -30.07 -12.81
CA SER A 175 -11.81 -31.38 -13.08
C SER A 175 -10.70 -32.32 -13.46
N GLY A 176 -10.62 -33.45 -12.76
CA GLY A 176 -9.64 -34.52 -12.99
C GLY A 176 -10.32 -35.87 -13.03
N GLU A 177 -9.83 -36.76 -13.86
CA GLU A 177 -10.35 -38.11 -14.03
C GLU A 177 -9.22 -39.15 -13.99
N SER A 178 -9.45 -40.25 -13.27
CA SER A 178 -8.62 -41.44 -13.29
C SER A 178 -9.45 -42.62 -13.71
N ALA A 179 -8.84 -43.81 -13.84
CA ALA A 179 -9.53 -45.05 -14.23
C ALA A 179 -10.74 -45.41 -13.34
N SER A 180 -10.73 -44.98 -12.07
CA SER A 180 -11.78 -45.32 -11.10
C SER A 180 -12.45 -44.12 -10.43
N ARG A 181 -11.97 -42.89 -10.66
CA ARG A 181 -12.48 -41.74 -9.94
C ARG A 181 -12.50 -40.48 -10.81
N ARG A 182 -13.54 -39.66 -10.64
CA ARG A 182 -13.65 -38.31 -11.19
C ARG A 182 -13.75 -37.33 -10.03
N VAL A 183 -12.95 -36.26 -10.09
CA VAL A 183 -12.96 -35.17 -9.10
C VAL A 183 -13.34 -33.88 -9.80
N SER A 184 -14.29 -33.15 -9.24
CA SER A 184 -14.66 -31.79 -9.64
C SER A 184 -14.59 -30.89 -8.43
N GLN A 185 -13.88 -29.76 -8.57
CA GLN A 185 -13.74 -28.77 -7.51
C GLN A 185 -13.96 -27.38 -8.05
N ALA A 186 -14.68 -26.57 -7.31
CA ALA A 186 -14.79 -25.14 -7.53
C ALA A 186 -14.40 -24.39 -6.24
N GLN A 187 -13.62 -23.34 -6.37
CA GLN A 187 -13.22 -22.51 -5.24
C GLN A 187 -13.44 -21.05 -5.58
N THR A 188 -14.03 -20.32 -4.66
CA THR A 188 -14.14 -18.85 -4.67
C THR A 188 -13.36 -18.32 -3.48
N LEU A 189 -12.65 -17.23 -3.69
CA LEU A 189 -11.93 -16.53 -2.62
C LEU A 189 -12.00 -15.04 -2.88
N ARG A 190 -12.35 -14.29 -1.84
CA ARG A 190 -12.12 -12.84 -1.79
C ARG A 190 -11.61 -12.53 -0.40
N TYR A 191 -10.51 -11.79 -0.34
CA TYR A 191 -10.11 -11.19 0.90
C TYR A 191 -9.59 -9.78 0.64
N ALA A 192 -9.80 -8.92 1.60
CA ALA A 192 -9.25 -7.57 1.59
C ALA A 192 -8.76 -7.21 2.99
N TRP A 193 -7.55 -6.69 3.03
CA TRP A 193 -6.95 -6.06 4.20
C TRP A 193 -6.61 -4.63 3.84
N GLY A 194 -7.12 -3.67 4.58
CA GLY A 194 -6.83 -2.26 4.37
C GLY A 194 -6.61 -1.54 5.69
N ARG A 195 -5.58 -0.67 5.74
CA ARG A 195 -5.32 0.19 6.89
C ARG A 195 -5.28 1.64 6.45
N PHE A 196 -6.17 2.43 7.01
CA PHE A 196 -6.29 3.87 6.79
C PHE A 196 -5.84 4.61 8.05
N SER A 197 -5.07 5.68 7.85
CA SER A 197 -4.63 6.56 8.92
C SER A 197 -5.07 7.98 8.63
N ALA A 198 -5.69 8.65 9.61
CA ALA A 198 -6.13 10.04 9.49
C ALA A 198 -5.74 10.82 10.75
N GLY A 199 -5.21 12.05 10.57
CA GLY A 199 -4.91 12.88 11.73
C GLY A 199 -4.05 14.09 11.44
N PRO A 200 -3.82 14.91 12.47
CA PRO A 200 -2.96 16.07 12.41
C PRO A 200 -1.47 15.69 12.47
N SER A 201 -0.67 16.53 11.83
CA SER A 201 0.79 16.48 11.89
C SER A 201 1.34 17.88 12.08
N TRP A 202 2.46 17.99 12.78
CA TRP A 202 3.14 19.24 13.03
C TRP A 202 4.65 19.08 12.84
N SER A 203 5.29 20.11 12.30
CA SER A 203 6.73 20.15 12.10
C SER A 203 7.30 21.53 12.45
N TYR A 204 8.52 21.54 12.98
CA TYR A 204 9.23 22.72 13.43
C TYR A 204 10.71 22.68 13.02
N SER A 205 11.19 23.75 12.38
CA SER A 205 12.62 23.94 12.13
C SER A 205 13.29 24.61 13.33
N ALA A 206 13.92 23.81 14.18
CA ALA A 206 14.62 24.29 15.37
C ALA A 206 15.85 25.13 14.99
N THR A 207 16.55 24.74 13.94
CA THR A 207 17.68 25.47 13.36
C THR A 207 17.59 25.41 11.82
N SER A 208 18.49 26.10 11.12
CA SER A 208 18.61 25.98 9.64
C SER A 208 19.04 24.58 9.16
N ARG A 209 19.38 23.67 10.09
CA ARG A 209 19.82 22.29 9.80
C ARG A 209 18.99 21.23 10.46
N LEU A 210 18.29 21.55 11.55
CA LEU A 210 17.53 20.60 12.35
C LEU A 210 16.05 20.89 12.28
N ALA A 211 15.26 19.91 11.87
CA ALA A 211 13.81 19.93 11.97
C ALA A 211 13.31 18.73 12.78
N VAL A 212 12.23 18.95 13.53
CA VAL A 212 11.52 17.94 14.31
C VAL A 212 10.04 17.95 13.91
N GLY A 213 9.36 16.83 14.09
CA GLY A 213 7.95 16.73 13.78
C GLY A 213 7.26 15.64 14.58
N ALA A 214 5.94 15.77 14.68
CA ALA A 214 5.07 14.80 15.32
C ALA A 214 3.75 14.68 14.57
N SER A 215 3.16 13.49 14.57
CA SER A 215 1.82 13.22 14.08
C SER A 215 1.05 12.38 15.08
N LEU A 216 -0.26 12.59 15.16
CA LEU A 216 -1.19 11.71 15.87
C LEU A 216 -2.26 11.26 14.89
N SER A 217 -2.48 9.97 14.78
CA SER A 217 -3.40 9.40 13.80
C SER A 217 -4.40 8.48 14.45
N LEU A 218 -5.66 8.58 14.03
CA LEU A 218 -6.66 7.54 14.15
C LEU A 218 -6.45 6.56 13.00
N VAL A 219 -6.30 5.29 13.33
CA VAL A 219 -6.03 4.22 12.36
C VAL A 219 -7.23 3.30 12.33
N ARG A 220 -7.80 3.06 11.16
CA ARG A 220 -8.82 2.05 10.91
C ARG A 220 -8.20 0.89 10.14
N THR A 221 -8.26 -0.30 10.70
CA THR A 221 -7.91 -1.54 10.02
C THR A 221 -9.18 -2.31 9.70
N ARG A 222 -9.39 -2.63 8.42
CA ARG A 222 -10.50 -3.45 7.96
C ARG A 222 -9.98 -4.75 7.38
N TYR A 223 -10.61 -5.84 7.77
CA TYR A 223 -10.40 -7.17 7.21
C TYR A 223 -11.72 -7.76 6.74
N THR A 224 -11.76 -8.23 5.52
CA THR A 224 -12.87 -9.02 4.99
C THR A 224 -12.32 -10.24 4.30
N SER A 225 -12.91 -11.39 4.54
CA SER A 225 -12.63 -12.60 3.77
C SER A 225 -13.90 -13.37 3.50
N SER A 226 -14.01 -13.89 2.29
CA SER A 226 -15.08 -14.79 1.88
C SER A 226 -14.44 -15.93 1.10
N LEU A 227 -14.67 -17.14 1.56
CA LEU A 227 -14.11 -18.34 0.99
C LEU A 227 -15.24 -19.33 0.77
N GLY A 228 -15.32 -19.89 -0.44
CA GLY A 228 -16.23 -20.94 -0.80
C GLY A 228 -15.48 -22.07 -1.53
N VAL A 229 -15.71 -23.30 -1.12
CA VAL A 229 -15.20 -24.50 -1.82
C VAL A 229 -16.34 -25.48 -1.97
N ALA A 230 -16.54 -25.98 -3.18
CA ALA A 230 -17.40 -27.11 -3.48
C ALA A 230 -16.59 -28.17 -4.18
N SER A 231 -16.61 -29.39 -3.65
CA SER A 231 -15.85 -30.52 -4.19
C SER A 231 -16.75 -31.74 -4.30
N VAL A 232 -16.65 -32.44 -5.43
CA VAL A 232 -17.36 -33.69 -5.68
C VAL A 232 -16.32 -34.73 -6.11
N VAL A 233 -16.38 -35.92 -5.49
CA VAL A 233 -15.61 -37.09 -5.89
C VAL A 233 -16.59 -38.19 -6.25
N GLU A 234 -16.52 -38.68 -7.47
CA GLU A 234 -17.31 -39.78 -8.00
C GLU A 234 -16.39 -40.98 -8.13
N ASP A 235 -16.77 -42.09 -7.52
CA ASP A 235 -16.14 -43.37 -7.71
C ASP A 235 -16.87 -44.08 -8.88
N THR A 236 -16.23 -44.06 -10.05
CA THR A 236 -16.83 -44.61 -11.28
C THR A 236 -16.90 -46.15 -11.24
N SER A 237 -16.09 -46.81 -10.41
CA SER A 237 -16.09 -48.27 -10.25
C SER A 237 -17.18 -48.74 -9.29
N ALA A 238 -17.45 -47.97 -8.24
CA ALA A 238 -18.47 -48.28 -7.24
C ALA A 238 -19.84 -47.66 -7.56
N GLY A 239 -19.93 -46.74 -8.54
CA GLY A 239 -21.15 -46.01 -8.87
C GLY A 239 -21.63 -45.08 -7.72
N SER A 240 -20.69 -44.63 -6.88
CA SER A 240 -20.97 -43.81 -5.72
C SER A 240 -20.34 -42.42 -5.84
N ALA A 241 -20.95 -41.40 -5.25
CA ALA A 241 -20.40 -40.08 -5.22
C ALA A 241 -20.39 -39.50 -3.79
N SER A 242 -19.34 -38.75 -3.46
CA SER A 242 -19.26 -37.95 -2.24
C SER A 242 -19.09 -36.47 -2.58
N SER A 243 -19.69 -35.59 -1.79
CA SER A 243 -19.52 -34.15 -1.94
C SER A 243 -19.17 -33.48 -0.62
N ALA A 244 -18.41 -32.41 -0.70
CA ALA A 244 -18.11 -31.54 0.43
C ALA A 244 -18.22 -30.08 0.00
N THR A 245 -18.87 -29.27 0.82
CA THR A 245 -18.95 -27.82 0.61
C THR A 245 -18.50 -27.14 1.88
N TYR A 246 -17.64 -26.14 1.72
CA TYR A 246 -17.19 -25.27 2.80
C TYR A 246 -17.39 -23.83 2.40
N GLN A 247 -17.99 -23.03 3.29
CA GLN A 247 -18.14 -21.59 3.13
C GLN A 247 -17.76 -20.91 4.45
N ALA A 248 -16.94 -19.87 4.37
CA ALA A 248 -16.59 -19.05 5.52
C ALA A 248 -16.60 -17.58 5.11
N ALA A 249 -17.13 -16.73 5.95
CA ALA A 249 -17.10 -15.29 5.79
C ALA A 249 -16.70 -14.63 7.11
N LEU A 250 -15.77 -13.68 7.02
CA LEU A 250 -15.30 -12.87 8.14
C LEU A 250 -15.30 -11.41 7.72
N SER A 251 -15.80 -10.53 8.57
CA SER A 251 -15.74 -9.08 8.38
C SER A 251 -15.41 -8.42 9.71
N GLY A 252 -14.23 -7.78 9.81
CA GLY A 252 -13.76 -7.13 11.02
C GLY A 252 -13.28 -5.71 10.76
N ASP A 253 -13.58 -4.82 11.69
CA ASP A 253 -13.10 -3.45 11.75
C ASP A 253 -12.41 -3.21 13.11
N SER A 254 -11.19 -2.64 13.10
CA SER A 254 -10.44 -2.24 14.30
C SER A 254 -10.04 -0.77 14.19
N TRP A 255 -10.23 -0.01 15.26
CA TRP A 255 -9.86 1.39 15.34
C TRP A 255 -8.83 1.59 16.45
N ASP A 256 -7.72 2.23 16.10
CA ASP A 256 -6.56 2.40 16.96
C ASP A 256 -6.07 3.85 16.95
N LEU A 257 -5.32 4.23 17.99
CA LEU A 257 -4.56 5.47 18.04
C LEU A 257 -3.07 5.21 17.86
N LEU A 258 -2.39 6.05 17.10
CA LEU A 258 -0.98 5.90 16.76
C LEU A 258 -0.27 7.25 16.75
N ALA A 259 0.91 7.31 17.36
CA ALA A 259 1.78 8.47 17.33
C ALA A 259 3.01 8.22 16.45
N HIS A 260 3.49 9.30 15.82
CA HIS A 260 4.67 9.28 14.97
C HIS A 260 5.55 10.48 15.27
N LEU A 261 6.83 10.28 15.50
CA LEU A 261 7.83 11.31 15.78
C LEU A 261 8.90 11.28 14.69
N GLY A 262 9.45 12.44 14.36
CA GLY A 262 10.45 12.52 13.32
C GLY A 262 11.51 13.60 13.59
N VAL A 263 12.69 13.35 13.05
CA VAL A 263 13.82 14.28 13.08
C VAL A 263 14.53 14.22 11.72
N THR A 264 14.90 15.38 11.19
CA THR A 264 15.82 15.49 10.04
C THR A 264 16.96 16.42 10.37
N TYR A 265 18.17 16.06 9.96
CA TYR A 265 19.36 16.84 10.16
C TYR A 265 20.17 16.98 8.86
N ARG A 266 20.48 18.21 8.49
CA ARG A 266 21.33 18.53 7.34
C ARG A 266 22.78 18.62 7.76
N LEU A 267 23.58 17.61 7.38
CA LEU A 267 25.01 17.56 7.70
C LEU A 267 25.79 18.67 6.99
N ASN A 268 25.56 18.83 5.69
CA ASN A 268 26.19 19.87 4.88
C ASN A 268 25.27 20.28 3.70
N ARG A 269 25.80 20.90 2.65
CA ARG A 269 25.00 21.34 1.49
C ARG A 269 24.48 20.19 0.62
N VAL A 270 25.12 19.03 0.70
CA VAL A 270 24.79 17.85 -0.13
C VAL A 270 24.09 16.78 0.69
N PHE A 271 24.58 16.47 1.88
CA PHE A 271 24.12 15.33 2.66
C PHE A 271 23.16 15.73 3.77
N SER A 272 22.10 14.94 3.91
CA SER A 272 21.16 15.00 5.02
C SER A 272 20.85 13.60 5.55
N ALA A 273 20.43 13.50 6.80
CA ALA A 273 19.98 12.27 7.45
C ALA A 273 18.66 12.50 8.18
N GLY A 274 17.91 11.45 8.37
CA GLY A 274 16.64 11.47 9.07
C GLY A 274 16.42 10.19 9.87
N ILE A 275 15.62 10.33 10.91
CA ILE A 275 15.10 9.22 11.70
C ILE A 275 13.64 9.48 12.02
N SER A 276 12.82 8.45 11.98
CA SER A 276 11.46 8.52 12.47
C SER A 276 11.09 7.31 13.31
N LEU A 277 10.24 7.54 14.29
CA LEU A 277 9.73 6.53 15.20
C LEU A 277 8.20 6.54 15.15
N ARG A 278 7.60 5.43 14.78
CA ARG A 278 6.18 5.18 14.90
C ARG A 278 5.94 4.28 16.11
N THR A 279 5.07 4.69 17.02
CA THR A 279 4.70 3.84 18.16
C THR A 279 3.90 2.62 17.69
N PRO A 280 3.80 1.55 18.49
CA PRO A 280 2.70 0.61 18.30
C PRO A 280 1.37 1.37 18.47
N SER A 281 0.35 0.96 17.75
CA SER A 281 -0.98 1.56 17.96
C SER A 281 -1.62 1.04 19.24
N VAL A 282 -2.46 1.90 19.83
CA VAL A 282 -3.28 1.56 21.01
C VAL A 282 -4.69 1.33 20.55
N HIS A 283 -5.20 0.13 20.80
CA HIS A 283 -6.55 -0.28 20.43
C HIS A 283 -7.62 0.55 21.15
N ALA A 284 -8.69 0.90 20.45
CA ALA A 284 -9.78 1.72 20.98
C ALA A 284 -11.15 1.05 20.86
N VAL A 285 -11.53 0.60 19.66
CA VAL A 285 -12.84 0.01 19.37
C VAL A 285 -12.72 -0.98 18.23
N ASP A 286 -13.54 -2.02 18.25
CA ASP A 286 -13.61 -3.01 17.17
C ASP A 286 -15.01 -3.56 16.95
N SER A 287 -15.16 -4.34 15.89
CA SER A 287 -16.30 -5.19 15.60
C SER A 287 -15.92 -6.35 14.71
N LEU A 288 -16.60 -7.46 14.84
CA LEU A 288 -16.42 -8.66 14.03
C LEU A 288 -17.77 -9.33 13.78
N ASP A 289 -18.01 -9.67 12.50
CA ASP A 289 -19.02 -10.63 12.07
C ASP A 289 -18.33 -11.84 11.46
N ALA A 290 -18.73 -13.03 11.88
CA ALA A 290 -18.16 -14.28 11.41
C ALA A 290 -19.23 -15.33 11.14
N SER A 291 -19.13 -16.06 10.04
CA SER A 291 -20.00 -17.17 9.72
C SER A 291 -19.29 -18.27 8.98
N TYR A 292 -19.83 -19.48 9.10
CA TYR A 292 -19.23 -20.66 8.51
C TYR A 292 -20.28 -21.76 8.27
N VAL A 293 -20.16 -22.45 7.15
CA VAL A 293 -20.98 -23.61 6.78
C VAL A 293 -20.06 -24.72 6.25
N ASP A 294 -20.17 -25.93 6.78
CA ASP A 294 -19.53 -27.15 6.28
C ASP A 294 -20.61 -28.21 6.04
N THR A 295 -20.74 -28.67 4.81
CA THR A 295 -21.68 -29.73 4.45
C THR A 295 -20.95 -30.87 3.78
N ARG A 296 -21.36 -32.11 4.11
CA ARG A 296 -20.83 -33.33 3.52
C ARG A 296 -21.93 -34.29 3.18
N ALA A 297 -21.79 -34.95 2.07
CA ALA A 297 -22.64 -36.05 1.66
C ALA A 297 -21.75 -37.17 1.12
N ASP A 298 -21.60 -38.20 1.93
CA ASP A 298 -20.83 -39.46 1.67
C ASP A 298 -21.68 -40.69 1.96
N GLY A 299 -22.96 -40.68 1.55
CA GLY A 299 -23.96 -41.69 1.92
C GLY A 299 -24.84 -41.21 3.09
N THR A 300 -24.34 -40.36 3.97
CA THR A 300 -25.12 -39.65 5.02
C THR A 300 -24.87 -38.17 4.90
N ALA A 301 -25.93 -37.39 4.69
CA ALA A 301 -25.81 -35.95 4.67
C ALA A 301 -25.54 -35.39 6.07
N ALA A 302 -24.44 -34.69 6.24
CA ALA A 302 -24.08 -33.96 7.46
C ALA A 302 -23.78 -32.51 7.15
N ALA A 303 -24.24 -31.61 8.00
CA ALA A 303 -23.96 -30.19 7.91
C ALA A 303 -23.60 -29.61 9.27
N ARG A 304 -22.65 -28.69 9.30
CA ARG A 304 -22.32 -27.85 10.46
C ARG A 304 -22.43 -26.39 10.06
N TYR A 305 -23.06 -25.64 10.91
CA TYR A 305 -23.22 -24.21 10.75
C TYR A 305 -22.90 -23.49 12.05
N TRP A 306 -22.22 -22.38 11.97
CA TRP A 306 -22.13 -21.43 13.06
C TRP A 306 -22.06 -20.00 12.54
N ALA A 307 -22.54 -19.07 13.37
CA ALA A 307 -22.36 -17.64 13.18
C ALA A 307 -22.10 -17.01 14.54
N GLY A 308 -21.41 -15.88 14.56
CA GLY A 308 -21.12 -15.16 15.79
C GLY A 308 -20.63 -13.76 15.52
N GLU A 309 -20.89 -12.91 16.49
CA GLU A 309 -20.31 -11.56 16.61
C GLU A 309 -19.16 -11.62 17.61
N GLY A 310 -18.21 -10.68 17.49
CA GLY A 310 -17.05 -10.68 18.38
C GLY A 310 -16.11 -9.50 18.18
N GLU A 311 -14.85 -9.73 18.50
CA GLU A 311 -13.78 -8.74 18.50
C GLU A 311 -12.79 -9.02 17.38
N PHE A 312 -12.38 -7.97 16.68
CA PHE A 312 -11.28 -7.98 15.73
C PHE A 312 -10.25 -6.92 16.11
N VAL A 313 -9.11 -7.33 16.62
CA VAL A 313 -8.03 -6.44 17.04
C VAL A 313 -6.84 -6.61 16.10
N ALA A 314 -6.38 -5.51 15.49
CA ALA A 314 -5.32 -5.53 14.51
C ALA A 314 -4.36 -4.33 14.66
N PRO A 315 -3.53 -4.30 15.72
CA PRO A 315 -2.68 -3.16 16.02
C PRO A 315 -1.58 -2.98 14.96
N SER A 316 -1.21 -1.72 14.72
CA SER A 316 -0.05 -1.39 13.90
C SER A 316 1.24 -1.66 14.67
N PRO A 317 2.29 -2.25 14.04
CA PRO A 317 3.57 -2.44 14.71
C PRO A 317 4.30 -1.13 14.97
N ALA A 318 5.15 -1.10 15.99
CA ALA A 318 6.14 -0.07 16.09
C ALA A 318 7.11 -0.13 14.89
N ARG A 319 7.54 1.05 14.41
CA ARG A 319 8.49 1.16 13.30
C ARG A 319 9.58 2.18 13.64
N VAL A 320 10.82 1.82 13.36
CA VAL A 320 11.94 2.77 13.29
C VAL A 320 12.33 2.88 11.81
N ALA A 321 12.39 4.10 11.30
CA ALA A 321 12.91 4.36 9.96
C ALA A 321 14.15 5.25 10.06
N VAL A 322 15.16 4.93 9.26
CA VAL A 322 16.38 5.72 9.12
C VAL A 322 16.61 6.01 7.66
N GLY A 323 17.04 7.24 7.34
CA GLY A 323 17.26 7.65 5.97
C GLY A 323 18.53 8.49 5.82
N ALA A 324 19.11 8.40 4.65
CA ALA A 324 20.21 9.25 4.20
C ALA A 324 19.96 9.76 2.79
N SER A 325 20.22 11.02 2.55
CA SER A 325 20.04 11.62 1.23
C SER A 325 21.26 12.42 0.79
N ALA A 326 21.39 12.53 -0.52
CA ALA A 326 22.37 13.38 -1.18
C ALA A 326 21.68 14.21 -2.27
N GLU A 327 21.83 15.53 -2.18
CA GLU A 327 21.21 16.49 -3.11
C GLU A 327 22.31 17.29 -3.84
N TRP A 328 22.36 17.14 -5.18
CA TRP A 328 23.16 17.95 -6.10
C TRP A 328 22.24 18.84 -6.97
N SER A 329 22.81 19.64 -7.80
CA SER A 329 22.03 20.55 -8.66
C SER A 329 21.07 19.83 -9.63
N ARG A 330 21.40 18.62 -10.08
CA ARG A 330 20.61 17.85 -11.05
C ARG A 330 20.26 16.45 -10.61
N LEU A 331 20.68 16.03 -9.43
CA LEU A 331 20.47 14.68 -8.94
C LEU A 331 20.15 14.72 -7.46
N ARG A 332 19.12 14.01 -7.07
CA ARG A 332 18.82 13.69 -5.68
C ARG A 332 18.80 12.18 -5.53
N LEU A 333 19.40 11.70 -4.47
CA LEU A 333 19.36 10.29 -4.06
C LEU A 333 18.88 10.20 -2.62
N GLU A 334 18.09 9.19 -2.33
CA GLU A 334 17.66 8.87 -0.98
C GLU A 334 17.67 7.37 -0.77
N LEU A 335 18.21 6.93 0.36
CA LEU A 335 18.23 5.54 0.82
C LEU A 335 17.59 5.51 2.19
N ASP A 336 16.53 4.72 2.33
CA ASP A 336 15.80 4.55 3.56
C ASP A 336 15.76 3.09 3.99
N GLY A 337 15.82 2.86 5.31
CA GLY A 337 15.61 1.56 5.94
C GLY A 337 14.47 1.65 6.94
N PHE A 338 13.57 0.67 6.91
CA PHE A 338 12.38 0.57 7.74
C PHE A 338 12.44 -0.71 8.56
N PHE A 339 12.64 -0.59 9.86
CA PHE A 339 12.59 -1.70 10.80
C PHE A 339 11.22 -1.74 11.47
N TYR A 340 10.46 -2.80 11.24
CA TYR A 340 9.18 -3.09 11.88
C TYR A 340 9.39 -4.08 13.02
N MET A 341 8.91 -3.74 14.19
CA MET A 341 8.99 -4.64 15.36
C MET A 341 8.00 -5.79 15.20
N GLY A 342 8.41 -6.97 15.67
CA GLY A 342 7.53 -8.13 15.74
C GLY A 342 6.35 -7.91 16.69
N GLN A 343 5.24 -8.56 16.38
CA GLN A 343 4.01 -8.52 17.19
C GLN A 343 3.57 -9.94 17.55
N ARG A 344 3.22 -10.18 18.81
CA ARG A 344 2.62 -11.44 19.25
C ARG A 344 1.19 -11.58 18.74
N GLU A 345 0.50 -10.47 18.60
CA GLU A 345 -0.86 -10.35 18.08
C GLU A 345 -0.85 -9.32 16.95
N PHE A 346 -0.53 -9.76 15.73
CA PHE A 346 -0.65 -8.95 14.51
C PHE A 346 -2.12 -8.75 14.14
N ALA A 347 -2.90 -9.82 14.27
CA ALA A 347 -4.34 -9.81 14.17
C ALA A 347 -4.92 -10.87 15.11
N ARG A 348 -5.96 -10.51 15.84
CA ARG A 348 -6.70 -11.40 16.73
C ARG A 348 -8.18 -11.31 16.42
N ILE A 349 -8.81 -12.47 16.30
CA ILE A 349 -10.25 -12.62 16.19
C ILE A 349 -10.73 -13.45 17.36
N THR A 350 -11.72 -12.94 18.10
CA THR A 350 -12.46 -13.69 19.10
C THR A 350 -13.94 -13.54 18.85
N ALA A 351 -14.68 -14.65 18.75
CA ALA A 351 -16.11 -14.64 18.59
C ALA A 351 -16.75 -15.76 19.40
N ASP A 352 -17.85 -15.45 20.05
CA ASP A 352 -18.73 -16.48 20.62
C ASP A 352 -19.51 -17.12 19.48
N ARG A 353 -19.54 -18.45 19.44
CA ARG A 353 -20.22 -19.21 18.39
C ARG A 353 -21.26 -20.15 18.96
N GLU A 354 -22.38 -20.28 18.27
CA GLU A 354 -23.32 -21.37 18.43
C GLU A 354 -23.20 -22.31 17.23
N GLU A 355 -22.72 -23.52 17.45
CA GLU A 355 -22.57 -24.53 16.41
C GLU A 355 -23.78 -25.46 16.39
N ILE A 356 -24.36 -25.67 15.22
CA ILE A 356 -25.47 -26.58 14.98
C ILE A 356 -24.97 -27.66 14.03
N ALA A 357 -25.03 -28.93 14.45
CA ALA A 357 -24.76 -30.06 13.59
C ALA A 357 -26.08 -30.75 13.19
N ILE A 358 -26.18 -31.08 11.90
CA ILE A 358 -27.34 -31.73 11.29
C ILE A 358 -26.85 -33.01 10.61
N ALA A 359 -27.52 -34.14 10.84
CA ALA A 359 -27.30 -35.36 10.10
C ALA A 359 -28.63 -36.08 9.85
N GLY A 360 -28.80 -36.64 8.64
CA GLY A 360 -30.05 -37.30 8.26
C GLY A 360 -31.29 -36.41 8.31
N GLY A 361 -31.13 -35.10 8.14
CA GLY A 361 -32.23 -34.14 8.20
C GLY A 361 -32.67 -33.71 9.63
N ALA A 362 -32.00 -34.22 10.68
CA ALA A 362 -32.29 -33.85 12.07
C ALA A 362 -31.11 -33.12 12.71
N VAL A 363 -31.39 -32.21 13.64
CA VAL A 363 -30.34 -31.59 14.47
C VAL A 363 -29.81 -32.65 15.43
N THR A 364 -28.50 -32.95 15.27
CA THR A 364 -27.81 -34.00 16.08
C THR A 364 -27.09 -33.41 17.29
N SER A 365 -26.64 -32.17 17.20
CA SER A 365 -26.03 -31.48 18.33
C SER A 365 -26.19 -29.98 18.21
N ARG A 366 -26.18 -29.32 19.37
CA ARG A 366 -25.97 -27.88 19.52
C ARG A 366 -24.87 -27.67 20.53
N ALA A 367 -23.84 -26.93 20.16
CA ALA A 367 -22.72 -26.62 21.03
C ALA A 367 -22.48 -25.12 21.03
N ARG A 368 -22.14 -24.58 22.20
CA ARG A 368 -21.59 -23.24 22.30
C ARG A 368 -20.09 -23.33 22.44
N GLY A 369 -19.37 -22.49 21.72
CA GLY A 369 -17.91 -22.45 21.72
C GLY A 369 -17.40 -21.05 21.53
N ARG A 370 -16.10 -20.92 21.50
CA ARG A 370 -15.40 -19.66 21.20
C ARG A 370 -14.44 -19.89 20.06
N LEU A 371 -14.47 -19.00 19.08
CA LEU A 371 -13.42 -18.87 18.08
C LEU A 371 -12.34 -17.95 18.66
N ASP A 372 -11.09 -18.39 18.62
CA ASP A 372 -9.93 -17.56 19.00
C ASP A 372 -8.80 -17.83 18.01
N ILE A 373 -8.58 -16.85 17.11
CA ILE A 373 -7.56 -16.92 16.08
C ILE A 373 -6.55 -15.81 16.35
N VAL A 374 -5.29 -16.18 16.53
CA VAL A 374 -4.19 -15.24 16.75
C VAL A 374 -3.14 -15.43 15.65
N GLU A 375 -2.83 -14.36 14.96
CA GLU A 375 -1.71 -14.29 14.03
C GLU A 375 -0.59 -13.45 14.64
N ALA A 376 0.63 -13.97 14.60
CA ALA A 376 1.82 -13.29 15.08
C ALA A 376 2.71 -12.85 13.91
N ALA A 377 3.35 -11.71 14.03
CA ALA A 377 4.30 -11.18 13.06
C ALA A 377 5.73 -11.15 13.63
N ALA A 378 6.69 -11.57 12.83
CA ALA A 378 8.11 -11.45 13.14
C ALA A 378 8.62 -10.03 12.84
N PRO A 379 9.74 -9.60 13.43
CA PRO A 379 10.37 -8.35 13.02
C PRO A 379 10.93 -8.48 11.60
N ILE A 380 10.83 -7.40 10.82
CA ILE A 380 11.36 -7.32 9.46
C ILE A 380 12.07 -6.00 9.20
N VAL A 381 12.92 -5.99 8.17
CA VAL A 381 13.58 -4.79 7.65
C VAL A 381 13.26 -4.67 6.17
N ASN A 382 12.69 -3.54 5.77
CA ASN A 382 12.55 -3.15 4.37
C ASN A 382 13.54 -2.04 4.03
N VAL A 383 13.95 -1.96 2.76
CA VAL A 383 14.88 -0.96 2.26
C VAL A 383 14.33 -0.36 0.98
N GLY A 384 14.39 0.96 0.88
CA GLY A 384 14.04 1.73 -0.31
C GLY A 384 15.21 2.56 -0.81
N LEU A 385 15.40 2.62 -2.12
CA LEU A 385 16.35 3.48 -2.82
C LEU A 385 15.62 4.27 -3.90
N GLY A 386 15.70 5.59 -3.81
CA GLY A 386 15.10 6.51 -4.76
C GLY A 386 16.12 7.43 -5.41
N ALA A 387 15.89 7.77 -6.67
CA ALA A 387 16.66 8.72 -7.45
C ALA A 387 15.76 9.68 -8.22
N GLU A 388 16.10 10.97 -8.20
CA GLU A 388 15.44 12.00 -9.00
C GLU A 388 16.48 12.77 -9.81
N VAL A 389 16.30 12.81 -11.14
CA VAL A 389 17.18 13.50 -12.09
C VAL A 389 16.43 14.67 -12.71
N PHE A 390 16.88 15.89 -12.50
CA PHE A 390 16.31 17.09 -13.09
C PHE A 390 16.75 17.23 -14.55
N LEU A 391 15.84 17.01 -15.47
CA LEU A 391 16.05 17.18 -16.92
C LEU A 391 16.07 18.68 -17.27
N THR A 392 15.12 19.42 -16.71
CA THR A 392 15.02 20.87 -16.77
C THR A 392 14.75 21.44 -15.37
N ARG A 393 14.45 22.73 -15.27
CA ARG A 393 14.00 23.35 -14.00
C ARG A 393 12.59 22.87 -13.60
N ASP A 394 11.79 22.54 -14.60
CA ASP A 394 10.35 22.27 -14.44
C ASP A 394 10.00 20.80 -14.69
N LEU A 395 10.99 19.94 -15.00
CA LEU A 395 10.75 18.55 -15.29
C LEU A 395 11.86 17.67 -14.69
N SER A 396 11.48 16.66 -13.95
CA SER A 396 12.40 15.61 -13.48
C SER A 396 11.91 14.20 -13.82
N LEU A 397 12.87 13.29 -13.94
CA LEU A 397 12.67 11.85 -13.98
C LEU A 397 12.89 11.31 -12.58
N VAL A 398 11.95 10.53 -12.08
CA VAL A 398 12.03 9.86 -10.77
C VAL A 398 12.00 8.35 -10.95
N GLY A 399 12.74 7.63 -10.15
CA GLY A 399 12.71 6.18 -10.14
C GLY A 399 13.22 5.62 -8.83
N GLY A 400 12.81 4.40 -8.51
CA GLY A 400 13.20 3.77 -7.27
C GLY A 400 12.98 2.26 -7.25
N VAL A 401 13.59 1.62 -6.27
CA VAL A 401 13.42 0.20 -5.98
C VAL A 401 13.28 0.01 -4.48
N ALA A 402 12.46 -0.95 -4.07
CA ALA A 402 12.39 -1.30 -2.65
C ALA A 402 12.04 -2.78 -2.45
N SER A 403 12.38 -3.28 -1.25
CA SER A 403 11.91 -4.56 -0.74
C SER A 403 10.59 -4.39 0.00
N ASP A 404 9.77 -5.43 -0.03
CA ASP A 404 8.53 -5.52 0.74
C ASP A 404 8.42 -6.94 1.31
N PHE A 405 9.24 -7.19 2.33
CA PHE A 405 9.27 -8.48 3.00
C PHE A 405 8.03 -8.65 3.87
N ASN A 406 7.65 -9.89 3.99
CA ASN A 406 6.45 -10.32 4.64
C ASN A 406 6.73 -10.71 6.10
N ALA A 407 5.97 -10.21 7.09
CA ALA A 407 6.16 -10.39 8.54
C ALA A 407 5.43 -11.58 9.18
N LEU A 408 4.46 -12.28 8.58
CA LEU A 408 3.88 -13.51 9.16
C LEU A 408 4.68 -14.76 8.78
N SER A 409 4.72 -15.73 9.66
CA SER A 409 5.43 -17.00 9.42
C SER A 409 4.79 -17.84 8.30
N SER A 410 5.62 -18.48 7.47
CA SER A 410 5.14 -19.43 6.47
C SER A 410 4.31 -20.55 7.11
N LEU A 411 3.35 -21.07 6.36
CA LEU A 411 2.52 -22.20 6.79
C LEU A 411 3.38 -23.46 6.89
N ARG A 412 3.36 -24.09 8.07
CA ARG A 412 4.15 -25.30 8.34
C ARG A 412 3.29 -26.56 8.25
N GLY A 413 2.73 -26.80 7.07
CA GLY A 413 1.87 -27.97 6.86
C GLY A 413 0.37 -27.67 7.05
N PRO A 414 -0.47 -28.73 6.94
CA PRO A 414 -1.91 -28.61 7.06
C PRO A 414 -2.34 -28.08 8.43
N MET A 415 -3.33 -27.18 8.43
CA MET A 415 -3.88 -26.56 9.64
C MET A 415 -5.40 -26.59 9.62
N SER A 416 -6.04 -26.50 10.78
CA SER A 416 -7.49 -26.28 10.83
C SER A 416 -7.85 -24.96 10.16
N ALA A 417 -8.91 -24.94 9.36
CA ALA A 417 -9.43 -23.71 8.75
C ALA A 417 -9.90 -22.69 9.80
N GLU A 418 -10.19 -23.14 11.02
CA GLU A 418 -10.61 -22.31 12.14
C GLU A 418 -9.42 -21.79 12.99
N SER A 419 -8.17 -22.13 12.65
CA SER A 419 -6.99 -21.78 13.46
C SER A 419 -6.16 -20.64 12.90
N LYS A 420 -6.44 -20.20 11.68
CA LYS A 420 -5.64 -19.20 10.96
C LYS A 420 -6.51 -18.30 10.10
N LEU A 421 -6.09 -17.03 9.99
CA LEU A 421 -6.67 -16.10 9.04
C LEU A 421 -6.17 -16.38 7.62
N PHE A 422 -7.02 -16.08 6.67
CA PHE A 422 -6.68 -16.15 5.25
C PHE A 422 -5.78 -14.96 4.91
N PHE A 423 -4.49 -15.14 5.07
CA PHE A 423 -3.49 -14.17 4.65
C PHE A 423 -2.53 -14.81 3.65
N GLU A 424 -2.16 -14.05 2.67
CA GLU A 424 -1.03 -14.37 1.81
C GLU A 424 0.27 -14.17 2.56
N ARG A 425 1.25 -15.02 2.26
CA ARG A 425 2.55 -15.06 2.93
C ARG A 425 3.64 -14.94 1.88
N MET A 426 3.56 -13.85 1.10
CA MET A 426 4.48 -13.55 0.00
C MET A 426 5.40 -12.41 0.37
N SER A 427 6.69 -12.57 0.16
CA SER A 427 7.67 -11.48 0.18
C SER A 427 7.88 -10.94 -1.22
N GLY A 428 8.09 -9.65 -1.34
CA GLY A 428 8.19 -8.99 -2.63
C GLY A 428 9.26 -7.92 -2.71
N ALA A 429 9.34 -7.35 -3.89
CA ALA A 429 10.09 -6.17 -4.21
C ALA A 429 9.34 -5.39 -5.30
N HIS A 430 9.60 -4.10 -5.38
CA HIS A 430 9.03 -3.28 -6.42
C HIS A 430 10.08 -2.35 -7.05
N ALA A 431 9.82 -2.00 -8.31
CA ALA A 431 10.57 -0.99 -9.05
C ALA A 431 9.58 0.03 -9.62
N SER A 432 9.96 1.28 -9.64
CA SER A 432 9.10 2.38 -10.09
C SER A 432 9.86 3.36 -10.96
N LEU A 433 9.11 3.99 -11.87
CA LEU A 433 9.62 5.03 -12.77
C LEU A 433 8.51 6.03 -13.07
N GLY A 434 8.87 7.31 -13.17
CA GLY A 434 7.90 8.35 -13.49
C GLY A 434 8.51 9.69 -13.80
N LEU A 435 7.64 10.64 -14.09
CA LEU A 435 7.95 12.04 -14.38
C LEU A 435 7.28 12.93 -13.35
N VAL A 436 7.98 13.98 -12.95
CA VAL A 436 7.45 15.06 -12.12
C VAL A 436 7.56 16.36 -12.88
N SER A 437 6.43 17.01 -13.09
CA SER A 437 6.35 18.33 -13.67
C SER A 437 6.13 19.35 -12.55
N TYR A 438 7.04 20.32 -12.44
CA TYR A 438 6.97 21.42 -11.50
C TYR A 438 6.42 22.67 -12.19
N THR A 439 5.36 23.21 -11.68
CA THR A 439 4.77 24.45 -12.19
C THR A 439 4.67 25.49 -11.07
N ARG A 440 4.37 26.73 -11.42
CA ARG A 440 4.08 27.77 -10.42
C ARG A 440 2.83 27.46 -9.58
N TYR A 441 1.95 26.60 -10.08
CA TYR A 441 0.69 26.22 -9.41
C TYR A 441 0.83 25.00 -8.49
N GLY A 442 1.90 24.22 -8.66
CA GLY A 442 2.14 22.97 -7.93
C GLY A 442 2.92 21.97 -8.74
N ASP A 443 2.92 20.73 -8.30
CA ASP A 443 3.61 19.62 -8.94
C ASP A 443 2.56 18.63 -9.46
N LEU A 444 2.85 18.04 -10.62
CA LEU A 444 2.11 16.88 -11.15
C LEU A 444 3.08 15.71 -11.32
N VAL A 445 2.70 14.56 -10.80
CA VAL A 445 3.48 13.33 -10.80
C VAL A 445 2.70 12.28 -11.57
N PHE A 446 3.35 11.65 -12.55
CA PHE A 446 2.80 10.54 -13.30
C PHE A 446 3.86 9.45 -13.46
N GLY A 447 3.48 8.19 -13.23
CA GLY A 447 4.42 7.09 -13.36
C GLY A 447 3.79 5.72 -13.21
N ALA A 448 4.66 4.72 -13.16
CA ALA A 448 4.26 3.33 -12.96
C ALA A 448 5.17 2.66 -11.92
N ARG A 449 4.58 1.70 -11.20
CA ARG A 449 5.26 0.76 -10.31
C ARG A 449 5.02 -0.66 -10.81
N LEU A 450 6.07 -1.45 -10.84
CA LEU A 450 6.04 -2.88 -11.08
C LEU A 450 6.36 -3.61 -9.79
N ASP A 451 5.53 -4.59 -9.44
CA ASP A 451 5.62 -5.38 -8.23
C ASP A 451 5.88 -6.84 -8.59
N TYR A 452 6.74 -7.50 -7.83
CA TYR A 452 6.91 -8.94 -7.84
C TYR A 452 6.85 -9.46 -6.41
N ALA A 453 6.09 -10.52 -6.19
CA ALA A 453 6.04 -11.20 -4.91
C ALA A 453 5.95 -12.72 -5.10
N ALA A 454 6.50 -13.47 -4.15
CA ALA A 454 6.43 -14.93 -4.13
C ALA A 454 6.38 -15.45 -2.70
N GLY A 455 5.72 -16.60 -2.52
CA GLY A 455 5.58 -17.24 -1.21
C GLY A 455 4.45 -18.24 -1.18
N GLN A 456 3.65 -18.19 -0.13
CA GLN A 456 2.61 -19.17 0.12
C GLN A 456 1.25 -18.50 0.35
N MET A 457 0.20 -19.23 0.01
CA MET A 457 -1.16 -18.99 0.47
C MET A 457 -1.79 -20.33 0.95
N ALA A 458 -2.99 -20.27 1.49
CA ALA A 458 -3.72 -21.45 1.93
C ALA A 458 -4.74 -21.88 0.88
N ALA A 459 -4.76 -23.17 0.55
CA ALA A 459 -5.86 -23.81 -0.17
C ALA A 459 -6.72 -24.61 0.81
N VAL A 460 -8.02 -24.65 0.55
CA VAL A 460 -8.95 -25.35 1.44
C VAL A 460 -9.12 -26.80 1.03
N ASN A 461 -8.91 -27.68 1.99
CA ASN A 461 -9.25 -29.09 1.88
C ASN A 461 -10.61 -29.35 2.57
N ALA A 462 -11.67 -29.30 1.80
CA ALA A 462 -13.03 -29.49 2.30
C ALA A 462 -13.35 -30.95 2.67
N PHE A 463 -12.58 -31.93 2.18
CA PHE A 463 -12.76 -33.34 2.53
C PHE A 463 -12.11 -33.72 3.87
N ALA A 464 -11.20 -32.90 4.38
CA ALA A 464 -10.63 -33.13 5.70
C ALA A 464 -11.66 -32.89 6.82
N SER A 465 -11.58 -33.71 7.88
CA SER A 465 -12.41 -33.52 9.08
C SER A 465 -11.53 -33.34 10.31
N PRO A 466 -11.44 -32.15 10.91
CA PRO A 466 -12.03 -30.86 10.48
C PRO A 466 -11.48 -30.38 9.14
N VAL A 467 -12.17 -29.43 8.50
CA VAL A 467 -11.69 -28.76 7.28
C VAL A 467 -10.30 -28.15 7.53
N ARG A 468 -9.39 -28.33 6.57
CA ARG A 468 -8.01 -27.88 6.71
C ARG A 468 -7.62 -26.87 5.65
N LEU A 469 -6.62 -26.08 6.01
CA LEU A 469 -5.88 -25.22 5.10
C LEU A 469 -4.55 -25.90 4.77
N ASP A 470 -4.32 -26.16 3.50
CA ASP A 470 -3.06 -26.74 3.02
C ASP A 470 -2.22 -25.62 2.37
N PRO A 471 -0.91 -25.51 2.69
CA PRO A 471 -0.06 -24.49 2.09
C PRO A 471 0.19 -24.79 0.60
N ILE A 472 0.02 -23.79 -0.23
CA ILE A 472 0.34 -23.81 -1.65
C ILE A 472 1.28 -22.68 -2.00
N ASP A 473 2.16 -22.92 -2.97
CA ASP A 473 3.07 -21.90 -3.47
C ASP A 473 2.31 -20.97 -4.43
N CYS A 474 2.58 -19.67 -4.29
CA CYS A 474 2.04 -18.66 -5.17
C CYS A 474 3.09 -17.58 -5.51
N SER A 475 2.91 -16.96 -6.67
CA SER A 475 3.68 -15.80 -7.08
C SER A 475 2.76 -14.78 -7.74
N GLU A 476 3.14 -13.51 -7.64
CA GLU A 476 2.41 -12.38 -8.20
C GLU A 476 3.35 -11.48 -8.98
N ILE A 477 2.87 -11.00 -10.13
CA ILE A 477 3.44 -9.86 -10.85
C ILE A 477 2.34 -8.82 -10.94
N GLY A 478 2.65 -7.61 -10.49
CA GLY A 478 1.73 -6.47 -10.47
C GLY A 478 2.27 -5.29 -11.27
N ALA A 479 1.36 -4.46 -11.76
CA ALA A 479 1.65 -3.17 -12.36
C ALA A 479 0.62 -2.15 -11.87
N THR A 480 1.09 -0.98 -11.43
CA THR A 480 0.23 0.09 -10.93
C THR A 480 0.60 1.40 -11.60
N LEU A 481 -0.39 2.12 -12.12
CA LEU A 481 -0.22 3.47 -12.62
C LEU A 481 -0.51 4.48 -11.50
N VAL A 482 0.39 5.43 -11.34
CA VAL A 482 0.35 6.43 -10.26
C VAL A 482 0.09 7.80 -10.87
N LEU A 483 -0.91 8.48 -10.35
CA LEU A 483 -1.18 9.90 -10.59
C LEU A 483 -1.21 10.62 -9.25
N ALA A 484 -0.41 11.67 -9.13
CA ALA A 484 -0.39 12.46 -7.92
C ALA A 484 -0.08 13.92 -8.23
N GLY A 485 -0.33 14.78 -7.27
CA GLY A 485 -0.01 16.19 -7.42
C GLY A 485 -0.13 16.95 -6.12
N ARG A 486 0.39 18.16 -6.18
CA ARG A 486 0.29 19.15 -5.11
C ARG A 486 -0.11 20.48 -5.73
N ILE A 487 -1.14 21.09 -5.19
CA ILE A 487 -1.71 22.36 -5.67
C ILE A 487 -1.49 23.43 -4.60
N SER A 488 -0.84 24.54 -4.98
CA SER A 488 -0.69 25.72 -4.12
C SER A 488 -1.99 26.52 -4.07
N LEU A 489 -2.61 26.61 -2.90
CA LEU A 489 -3.86 27.35 -2.72
C LEU A 489 -3.65 28.88 -2.87
N ARG A 490 -2.49 29.40 -2.48
CA ARG A 490 -2.17 30.82 -2.66
C ARG A 490 -2.19 31.21 -4.13
N THR A 491 -1.63 30.36 -4.98
CA THR A 491 -1.61 30.61 -6.42
C THR A 491 -3.01 30.50 -7.02
N VAL A 492 -3.86 29.61 -6.51
CA VAL A 492 -5.27 29.51 -6.93
C VAL A 492 -6.03 30.78 -6.53
N GLU A 493 -5.81 31.32 -5.33
CA GLU A 493 -6.39 32.58 -4.88
C GLU A 493 -5.93 33.76 -5.75
N ASP A 494 -4.64 33.80 -6.14
CA ASP A 494 -4.10 34.87 -7.01
C ASP A 494 -4.71 34.80 -8.42
N VAL A 495 -4.83 33.60 -9.01
CA VAL A 495 -5.48 33.38 -10.32
C VAL A 495 -6.97 33.72 -10.26
N ALA A 496 -7.67 33.34 -9.20
CA ALA A 496 -9.08 33.67 -9.04
C ALA A 496 -9.29 35.19 -8.95
N ARG A 497 -8.36 35.90 -8.30
CA ARG A 497 -8.37 37.36 -8.23
C ARG A 497 -8.10 38.00 -9.59
N GLU A 498 -7.08 37.52 -10.33
CA GLU A 498 -6.79 37.98 -11.70
C GLU A 498 -7.99 37.77 -12.64
N ILE A 499 -8.70 36.66 -12.53
CA ILE A 499 -9.91 36.39 -13.32
C ILE A 499 -11.03 37.36 -12.89
N GLY A 500 -11.23 37.56 -11.58
CA GLY A 500 -12.21 38.49 -11.04
C GLY A 500 -11.99 39.92 -11.57
N ASP A 501 -10.75 40.40 -11.46
CA ASP A 501 -10.35 41.72 -11.94
C ASP A 501 -10.53 41.88 -13.47
N ALA A 502 -10.24 40.80 -14.23
CA ALA A 502 -10.45 40.80 -15.69
C ALA A 502 -11.94 40.85 -16.07
N VAL A 503 -12.79 40.14 -15.32
CA VAL A 503 -14.26 40.17 -15.53
C VAL A 503 -14.84 41.52 -15.14
N GLU A 504 -14.43 42.11 -14.01
CA GLU A 504 -14.87 43.43 -13.58
C GLU A 504 -14.37 44.54 -14.51
N GLY A 505 -13.10 44.45 -14.94
CA GLY A 505 -12.51 45.38 -15.92
C GLY A 505 -13.21 45.35 -17.28
N SER A 506 -13.63 44.14 -17.71
CA SER A 506 -14.42 43.99 -18.95
C SER A 506 -15.85 44.51 -18.84
N ALA A 507 -16.44 44.46 -17.63
CA ALA A 507 -17.78 44.99 -17.37
C ALA A 507 -17.79 46.52 -17.22
N ALA A 508 -16.65 47.15 -16.89
CA ALA A 508 -16.53 48.57 -16.63
C ALA A 508 -16.19 49.42 -17.86
N ALA A 509 -15.90 48.83 -19.03
CA ALA A 509 -15.69 49.57 -20.27
C ALA A 509 -17.05 49.97 -20.86
N PRO A 510 -17.54 51.23 -20.69
CA PRO A 510 -18.75 51.67 -21.38
C PRO A 510 -18.47 51.66 -22.90
N PRO A 511 -19.44 51.29 -23.73
CA PRO A 511 -19.26 51.30 -25.18
C PRO A 511 -18.82 52.72 -25.57
N GLU A 512 -17.65 52.80 -26.17
CA GLU A 512 -17.09 54.02 -26.74
C GLU A 512 -18.13 54.62 -27.70
N ARG A 513 -18.83 55.64 -27.24
CA ARG A 513 -19.79 56.36 -28.09
C ARG A 513 -19.00 56.88 -29.28
N THR A 514 -19.13 56.24 -30.42
CA THR A 514 -18.68 56.74 -31.71
C THR A 514 -19.25 58.14 -31.88
N ARG A 515 -18.39 59.18 -31.67
CA ARG A 515 -18.72 60.55 -32.04
C ARG A 515 -19.08 60.54 -33.53
N PRO A 516 -20.19 61.21 -33.93
CA PRO A 516 -20.50 61.34 -35.34
C PRO A 516 -19.33 62.07 -36.01
N ARG A 517 -18.80 61.53 -37.08
CA ARG A 517 -17.80 62.24 -37.93
C ARG A 517 -18.40 63.53 -38.41
N GLU A 518 -17.84 64.68 -38.04
CA GLU A 518 -18.11 65.92 -38.64
C GLU A 518 -17.89 65.81 -40.19
N PRO A 519 -18.80 66.37 -41.03
CA PRO A 519 -18.61 66.34 -42.47
C PRO A 519 -17.39 67.17 -42.83
N MET A 520 -16.48 66.55 -43.60
CA MET A 520 -15.30 67.24 -44.15
C MET A 520 -15.74 68.44 -44.96
N ARG A 521 -15.38 69.65 -44.51
CA ARG A 521 -15.50 70.87 -45.32
C ARG A 521 -14.60 70.77 -46.55
N ALA A 522 -15.19 70.93 -47.74
CA ALA A 522 -14.45 71.00 -48.97
C ALA A 522 -13.52 72.25 -48.97
N PRO A 523 -12.30 72.18 -49.54
CA PRO A 523 -11.38 73.28 -49.63
C PRO A 523 -11.95 74.35 -50.56
N ALA A 524 -11.90 75.59 -50.11
CA ALA A 524 -12.23 76.81 -50.93
C ALA A 524 -11.25 76.90 -52.10
N ARG A 525 -11.80 77.12 -53.31
CA ARG A 525 -11.04 77.46 -54.51
C ARG A 525 -10.59 78.95 -54.32
N GLU A 526 -9.29 79.13 -54.36
CA GLU A 526 -8.71 80.45 -54.62
C GLU A 526 -8.67 80.66 -56.14
N ASP A 527 -9.30 81.77 -56.58
CA ASP A 527 -9.10 82.38 -57.92
C ASP A 527 -7.90 83.33 -57.85
#